data_a1b034c63e213b5846b53da23de69534
#
_entry.id   a1b034c63e213b5846b53da23de69534
#
_cell.length_a   1.000
_cell.length_b   1.000
_cell.length_c   1.000
_cell.angle_alpha   90.00
_cell.angle_beta   90.00
_cell.angle_gamma   90.00
#
_symmetry.space_group_name_H-M   'P 1'
#
loop_
_entity.id
_entity.type
_entity.pdbx_description
1 polymer ?
#
loop_
_entity_poly.entity_id
_entity_poly.type
_entity_poly.pdbx_seq_one_letter_code
_entity_poly.pdbx_strand_id
1 'polypeptide(L)'
;MPRLLVGCEESQRVCMAFREIGWEAYSCDLMPCSGGHPEWHIQDDVLNHLEGWDMMILHPPCTYLSNAGARSLYKGGKLQEGRYKQGLLAKEFFMRLYNANCPKICVENPRPSRIYELPPPTQIIQPCDFYGRLNPYTKATLLWLKGLPSLKPVEPVEPIGSWVRGRYADLEAARTGVSRQIVRSKTFYGVAKAMAEQWGNLV
;
A
#
# COMPACT_ATOMS: atom_id res chain seq x y z
N MET A 1 -9.73 -22.73 -3.43
CA MET A 1 -9.36 -21.69 -2.48
C MET A 1 -9.37 -20.36 -3.22
N PRO A 2 -9.89 -19.29 -2.63
CA PRO A 2 -9.86 -17.99 -3.29
C PRO A 2 -8.41 -17.49 -3.43
N ARG A 3 -8.14 -16.76 -4.53
CA ARG A 3 -6.80 -16.33 -4.93
C ARG A 3 -6.64 -14.83 -4.77
N LEU A 4 -5.57 -14.41 -4.10
CA LEU A 4 -5.22 -13.00 -3.87
C LEU A 4 -3.86 -12.67 -4.49
N LEU A 5 -3.80 -11.57 -5.25
CA LEU A 5 -2.56 -10.90 -5.59
C LEU A 5 -2.34 -9.70 -4.68
N VAL A 6 -1.19 -9.63 -4.02
CA VAL A 6 -0.73 -8.42 -3.33
C VAL A 6 0.40 -7.82 -4.15
N GLY A 7 0.08 -6.81 -4.95
CA GLY A 7 1.03 -6.19 -5.89
C GLY A 7 1.83 -5.05 -5.29
N CYS A 8 3.10 -4.94 -5.68
CA CYS A 8 4.09 -4.00 -5.16
C CYS A 8 4.30 -4.17 -3.64
N GLU A 9 4.37 -5.43 -3.19
CA GLU A 9 4.58 -5.79 -1.78
C GLU A 9 5.75 -6.77 -1.63
N GLU A 10 6.95 -6.26 -1.34
CA GLU A 10 8.11 -7.10 -0.98
C GLU A 10 8.00 -7.67 0.44
N SER A 11 7.25 -6.99 1.32
CA SER A 11 7.19 -7.32 2.75
C SER A 11 6.33 -8.53 3.10
N GLN A 12 5.45 -8.95 2.23
CA GLN A 12 4.50 -10.06 2.39
C GLN A 12 3.53 -9.92 3.58
N ARG A 13 3.41 -8.74 4.20
CA ARG A 13 2.56 -8.57 5.40
C ARG A 13 1.09 -8.81 5.13
N VAL A 14 0.59 -8.28 4.01
CA VAL A 14 -0.81 -8.52 3.58
C VAL A 14 -0.95 -9.94 3.06
N CYS A 15 0.00 -10.41 2.24
CA CYS A 15 0.04 -11.78 1.73
C CYS A 15 -0.06 -12.79 2.88
N MET A 16 0.80 -12.68 3.91
CA MET A 16 0.79 -13.58 5.07
C MET A 16 -0.53 -13.53 5.84
N ALA A 17 -1.08 -12.34 6.08
CA ALA A 17 -2.36 -12.21 6.80
C ALA A 17 -3.52 -12.94 6.10
N PHE A 18 -3.56 -12.92 4.77
CA PHE A 18 -4.55 -13.69 4.01
C PHE A 18 -4.24 -15.18 3.96
N ARG A 19 -2.96 -15.58 3.95
CA ARG A 19 -2.54 -16.99 4.07
C ARG A 19 -3.01 -17.60 5.41
N GLU A 20 -2.90 -16.85 6.50
CA GLU A 20 -3.34 -17.27 7.84
C GLU A 20 -4.82 -17.63 7.90
N ILE A 21 -5.66 -17.06 7.04
CA ILE A 21 -7.09 -17.36 6.94
C ILE A 21 -7.45 -18.30 5.78
N GLY A 22 -6.46 -18.95 5.17
CA GLY A 22 -6.65 -20.01 4.18
C GLY A 22 -6.78 -19.55 2.73
N TRP A 23 -6.37 -18.33 2.38
CA TRP A 23 -6.33 -17.88 1.00
C TRP A 23 -5.07 -18.35 0.28
N GLU A 24 -5.18 -18.60 -1.02
CA GLU A 24 -4.04 -18.75 -1.91
C GLU A 24 -3.51 -17.36 -2.30
N ALA A 25 -2.75 -16.73 -1.39
CA ALA A 25 -2.24 -15.37 -1.57
C ALA A 25 -0.78 -15.38 -2.07
N TYR A 26 -0.50 -14.51 -3.03
CA TYR A 26 0.85 -14.25 -3.55
C TYR A 26 1.19 -12.77 -3.48
N SER A 27 2.39 -12.44 -3.02
CA SER A 27 2.97 -11.11 -3.17
C SER A 27 3.68 -11.00 -4.52
N CYS A 28 3.72 -9.82 -5.11
CA CYS A 28 4.45 -9.53 -6.35
C CYS A 28 5.19 -8.21 -6.22
N ASP A 29 6.49 -8.21 -6.47
CA ASP A 29 7.34 -7.00 -6.50
C ASP A 29 8.56 -7.23 -7.38
N LEU A 30 9.17 -6.16 -7.90
CA LEU A 30 10.46 -6.23 -8.60
C LEU A 30 11.61 -6.61 -7.66
N MET A 31 11.48 -6.30 -6.37
CA MET A 31 12.45 -6.66 -5.34
C MET A 31 12.19 -8.06 -4.82
N PRO A 32 13.22 -8.79 -4.35
CA PRO A 32 13.02 -10.04 -3.64
C PRO A 32 12.23 -9.79 -2.34
N CYS A 33 11.45 -10.78 -1.90
CA CYS A 33 10.66 -10.65 -0.69
C CYS A 33 11.51 -10.53 0.58
N SER A 34 11.01 -9.75 1.54
CA SER A 34 11.59 -9.64 2.89
C SER A 34 10.74 -10.33 3.98
N GLY A 35 9.62 -10.94 3.60
CA GLY A 35 8.70 -11.63 4.52
C GLY A 35 9.10 -13.07 4.86
N GLY A 36 10.10 -13.63 4.17
CA GLY A 36 10.64 -14.95 4.49
C GLY A 36 9.98 -16.12 3.75
N HIS A 37 9.05 -15.87 2.85
CA HIS A 37 8.30 -16.87 2.08
C HIS A 37 8.48 -16.68 0.57
N PRO A 38 9.69 -16.98 0.01
CA PRO A 38 9.95 -16.81 -1.43
C PRO A 38 9.01 -17.66 -2.30
N GLU A 39 8.48 -18.77 -1.81
CA GLU A 39 7.52 -19.63 -2.49
C GLU A 39 6.14 -18.98 -2.68
N TRP A 40 5.86 -17.89 -1.98
CA TRP A 40 4.63 -17.07 -2.13
C TRP A 40 4.91 -15.73 -2.79
N HIS A 41 6.09 -15.58 -3.41
CA HIS A 41 6.51 -14.33 -3.99
C HIS A 41 6.77 -14.46 -5.50
N ILE A 42 6.16 -13.58 -6.27
CA ILE A 42 6.38 -13.42 -7.70
C ILE A 42 7.34 -12.24 -7.86
N GLN A 43 8.61 -12.51 -8.15
CA GLN A 43 9.58 -11.44 -8.39
C GLN A 43 9.53 -11.00 -9.85
N ASP A 44 8.57 -10.14 -10.18
CA ASP A 44 8.33 -9.65 -11.55
C ASP A 44 7.55 -8.32 -11.51
N ASP A 45 7.36 -7.72 -12.70
CA ASP A 45 6.45 -6.59 -12.87
C ASP A 45 5.00 -7.05 -12.65
N VAL A 46 4.32 -6.45 -11.68
CA VAL A 46 2.92 -6.75 -11.36
C VAL A 46 1.99 -6.63 -12.56
N LEU A 47 2.31 -5.79 -13.54
CA LEU A 47 1.52 -5.61 -14.76
C LEU A 47 1.45 -6.87 -15.63
N ASN A 48 2.37 -7.82 -15.45
CA ASN A 48 2.35 -9.12 -16.13
C ASN A 48 1.42 -10.14 -15.44
N HIS A 49 0.86 -9.81 -14.27
CA HIS A 49 0.14 -10.75 -13.41
C HIS A 49 -1.26 -10.28 -13.00
N LEU A 50 -1.91 -9.40 -13.78
CA LEU A 50 -3.20 -8.79 -13.41
C LEU A 50 -4.44 -9.65 -13.71
N GLU A 51 -4.29 -10.92 -14.08
CA GLU A 51 -5.41 -11.78 -14.48
C GLU A 51 -5.55 -13.02 -13.58
N GLY A 52 -6.78 -13.51 -13.42
CA GLY A 52 -7.05 -14.77 -12.74
C GLY A 52 -7.08 -14.70 -11.21
N TRP A 53 -7.36 -13.53 -10.63
CA TRP A 53 -7.47 -13.30 -9.20
C TRP A 53 -8.90 -13.00 -8.77
N ASP A 54 -9.28 -13.48 -7.59
CA ASP A 54 -10.57 -13.15 -6.97
C ASP A 54 -10.52 -11.78 -6.28
N MET A 55 -9.32 -11.39 -5.82
CA MET A 55 -9.06 -10.10 -5.19
C MET A 55 -7.64 -9.62 -5.51
N MET A 56 -7.47 -8.31 -5.57
CA MET A 56 -6.15 -7.66 -5.64
C MET A 56 -6.02 -6.58 -4.57
N ILE A 57 -4.90 -6.55 -3.86
CA ILE A 57 -4.50 -5.45 -2.97
C ILE A 57 -3.16 -4.93 -3.48
N LEU A 58 -3.11 -3.66 -3.86
CA LEU A 58 -2.05 -3.10 -4.70
C LEU A 58 -1.45 -1.85 -4.05
N HIS A 59 -0.12 -1.79 -3.95
CA HIS A 59 0.63 -0.71 -3.29
C HIS A 59 1.55 0.02 -4.28
N PRO A 60 1.02 0.70 -5.32
CA PRO A 60 1.85 1.34 -6.34
C PRO A 60 2.83 2.35 -5.74
N PRO A 61 4.04 2.48 -6.32
CA PRO A 61 5.05 3.42 -5.85
C PRO A 61 4.52 4.85 -5.76
N CYS A 62 4.66 5.48 -4.59
CA CYS A 62 4.13 6.81 -4.31
C CYS A 62 5.13 7.96 -4.55
N THR A 63 6.38 7.67 -4.92
CA THR A 63 7.50 8.62 -4.97
C THR A 63 7.20 9.86 -5.82
N TYR A 64 6.53 9.68 -6.94
CA TYR A 64 6.21 10.78 -7.86
C TYR A 64 4.77 11.28 -7.72
N LEU A 65 3.86 10.47 -7.17
CA LEU A 65 2.45 10.84 -7.00
C LEU A 65 2.16 11.60 -5.72
N SER A 66 2.86 11.27 -4.61
CA SER A 66 2.48 11.79 -3.29
C SER A 66 2.77 13.29 -3.11
N ASN A 67 1.99 13.94 -2.25
CA ASN A 67 2.25 15.32 -1.81
C ASN A 67 3.66 15.50 -1.22
N ALA A 68 4.20 14.48 -0.56
CA ALA A 68 5.57 14.52 -0.04
C ALA A 68 6.60 14.62 -1.17
N GLY A 69 6.36 13.91 -2.28
CA GLY A 69 7.16 13.99 -3.50
C GLY A 69 6.98 15.29 -4.28
N ALA A 70 5.84 15.97 -4.13
CA ALA A 70 5.52 17.21 -4.85
C ALA A 70 6.43 18.39 -4.47
N ARG A 71 7.11 18.35 -3.31
CA ARG A 71 8.10 19.38 -2.92
C ARG A 71 9.22 19.53 -3.95
N SER A 72 9.57 18.46 -4.65
CA SER A 72 10.60 18.45 -5.69
C SER A 72 10.03 18.72 -7.09
N LEU A 73 8.71 18.94 -7.20
CA LEU A 73 8.05 19.20 -8.47
C LEU A 73 8.29 20.66 -8.94
N TYR A 74 8.49 21.56 -8.00
CA TYR A 74 8.81 22.96 -8.30
C TYR A 74 10.17 23.32 -7.70
N LYS A 75 11.01 24.00 -8.50
CA LYS A 75 12.29 24.57 -8.07
C LYS A 75 12.32 26.03 -8.47
N GLY A 76 12.47 26.95 -7.49
CA GLY A 76 12.41 28.39 -7.75
C GLY A 76 11.11 28.84 -8.43
N GLY A 77 9.97 28.25 -8.07
CA GLY A 77 8.65 28.54 -8.67
C GLY A 77 8.42 27.92 -10.07
N LYS A 78 9.41 27.27 -10.66
CA LYS A 78 9.32 26.66 -11.99
C LYS A 78 9.05 25.15 -11.89
N LEU A 79 8.09 24.67 -12.69
CA LEU A 79 7.78 23.24 -12.81
C LEU A 79 8.99 22.48 -13.37
N GLN A 80 9.33 21.36 -12.70
CA GLN A 80 10.35 20.45 -13.16
C GLN A 80 9.73 19.44 -14.14
N GLU A 81 9.80 19.70 -15.42
CA GLU A 81 9.11 18.91 -16.47
C GLU A 81 9.45 17.42 -16.43
N GLY A 82 10.74 17.06 -16.25
CA GLY A 82 11.14 15.65 -16.15
C GLY A 82 10.47 14.94 -14.98
N ARG A 83 10.37 15.60 -13.81
CA ARG A 83 9.68 15.04 -12.64
C ARG A 83 8.17 14.98 -12.84
N TYR A 84 7.58 15.97 -13.49
CA TYR A 84 6.16 15.98 -13.85
C TYR A 84 5.82 14.80 -14.78
N LYS A 85 6.63 14.55 -15.82
CA LYS A 85 6.47 13.39 -16.70
C LYS A 85 6.52 12.06 -15.93
N GLN A 86 7.46 11.91 -14.99
CA GLN A 86 7.51 10.73 -14.14
C GLN A 86 6.24 10.56 -13.30
N GLY A 87 5.67 11.66 -12.81
CA GLY A 87 4.39 11.62 -12.09
C GLY A 87 3.21 11.21 -12.98
N LEU A 88 3.19 11.61 -14.25
CA LEU A 88 2.17 11.17 -15.21
C LEU A 88 2.28 9.66 -15.49
N LEU A 89 3.49 9.13 -15.66
CA LEU A 89 3.73 7.68 -15.81
C LEU A 89 3.29 6.92 -14.55
N ALA A 90 3.57 7.46 -13.36
CA ALA A 90 3.12 6.87 -12.12
C ALA A 90 1.59 6.91 -11.96
N LYS A 91 0.91 7.97 -12.45
CA LYS A 91 -0.55 8.03 -12.55
C LYS A 91 -1.08 6.95 -13.50
N GLU A 92 -0.48 6.80 -14.67
CA GLU A 92 -0.88 5.76 -15.64
C GLU A 92 -0.76 4.38 -15.03
N PHE A 93 0.36 4.07 -14.36
CA PHE A 93 0.56 2.81 -13.64
C PHE A 93 -0.52 2.59 -12.58
N PHE A 94 -0.78 3.60 -11.73
CA PHE A 94 -1.85 3.54 -10.74
C PHE A 94 -3.21 3.23 -11.38
N MET A 95 -3.56 3.91 -12.46
CA MET A 95 -4.85 3.73 -13.14
C MET A 95 -4.96 2.36 -13.83
N ARG A 96 -3.87 1.81 -14.36
CA ARG A 96 -3.85 0.43 -14.89
C ARG A 96 -4.17 -0.59 -13.79
N LEU A 97 -3.58 -0.43 -12.61
CA LEU A 97 -3.85 -1.28 -11.45
C LEU A 97 -5.31 -1.14 -10.96
N TYR A 98 -5.79 0.09 -10.82
CA TYR A 98 -7.16 0.36 -10.35
C TYR A 98 -8.25 -0.16 -11.31
N ASN A 99 -7.96 -0.12 -12.63
CA ASN A 99 -8.88 -0.56 -13.68
C ASN A 99 -8.66 -2.02 -14.11
N ALA A 100 -7.80 -2.78 -13.43
CA ALA A 100 -7.57 -4.18 -13.75
C ALA A 100 -8.88 -4.99 -13.73
N ASN A 101 -8.92 -6.05 -14.53
CA ASN A 101 -10.07 -6.93 -14.63
C ASN A 101 -10.10 -7.92 -13.46
N CYS A 102 -10.47 -7.40 -12.29
CA CYS A 102 -10.67 -8.19 -11.07
C CYS A 102 -11.93 -7.68 -10.35
N PRO A 103 -12.75 -8.58 -9.77
CA PRO A 103 -14.01 -8.20 -9.13
C PRO A 103 -13.79 -7.37 -7.85
N LYS A 104 -12.67 -7.58 -7.15
CA LYS A 104 -12.37 -6.91 -5.88
C LYS A 104 -10.97 -6.32 -5.93
N ILE A 105 -10.87 -5.01 -5.85
CA ILE A 105 -9.58 -4.28 -5.88
C ILE A 105 -9.52 -3.29 -4.73
N CYS A 106 -8.37 -3.28 -4.04
CA CYS A 106 -7.93 -2.20 -3.19
C CYS A 106 -6.61 -1.64 -3.73
N VAL A 107 -6.56 -0.36 -4.09
CA VAL A 107 -5.29 0.33 -4.32
C VAL A 107 -5.00 1.22 -3.12
N GLU A 108 -3.83 1.06 -2.51
CA GLU A 108 -3.36 1.85 -1.37
C GLU A 108 -2.31 2.85 -1.83
N ASN A 109 -2.45 4.10 -1.41
CA ASN A 109 -1.41 5.11 -1.62
C ASN A 109 -1.53 6.23 -0.56
N PRO A 110 -0.46 6.95 -0.21
CA PRO A 110 -0.56 8.18 0.56
C PRO A 110 -1.26 9.26 -0.28
N ARG A 111 -1.63 10.37 0.36
CA ARG A 111 -2.32 11.49 -0.31
C ARG A 111 -1.55 11.95 -1.55
N PRO A 112 -2.16 11.82 -2.76
CA PRO A 112 -1.52 12.24 -4.01
C PRO A 112 -1.48 13.77 -4.13
N SER A 113 -0.56 14.26 -4.95
CA SER A 113 -0.55 15.66 -5.36
C SER A 113 -1.71 15.93 -6.31
N ARG A 114 -2.43 17.05 -6.08
CA ARG A 114 -3.61 17.42 -6.85
C ARG A 114 -3.32 17.61 -8.35
N ILE A 115 -2.09 17.97 -8.70
CA ILE A 115 -1.70 18.20 -10.11
C ILE A 115 -1.88 16.96 -10.99
N TYR A 116 -1.90 15.76 -10.38
CA TYR A 116 -2.07 14.50 -11.13
C TYR A 116 -3.52 14.06 -11.26
N GLU A 117 -4.47 14.75 -10.59
CA GLU A 117 -5.91 14.52 -10.74
C GLU A 117 -6.31 13.04 -10.67
N LEU A 118 -5.82 12.32 -9.65
CA LEU A 118 -6.31 10.98 -9.35
C LEU A 118 -7.77 11.05 -8.89
N PRO A 119 -8.58 10.01 -9.15
CA PRO A 119 -9.93 9.94 -8.63
C PRO A 119 -9.94 10.10 -7.10
N PRO A 120 -11.04 10.56 -6.49
CA PRO A 120 -11.15 10.65 -5.04
C PRO A 120 -11.02 9.24 -4.43
N PRO A 121 -10.32 9.09 -3.29
CA PRO A 121 -10.25 7.82 -2.59
C PRO A 121 -11.61 7.45 -2.00
N THR A 122 -11.87 6.16 -1.88
CA THR A 122 -13.08 5.64 -1.23
C THR A 122 -13.02 5.82 0.29
N GLN A 123 -11.82 5.67 0.88
CA GLN A 123 -11.61 5.74 2.33
C GLN A 123 -10.24 6.30 2.68
N ILE A 124 -10.15 6.95 3.83
CA ILE A 124 -8.87 7.32 4.47
C ILE A 124 -8.81 6.59 5.80
N ILE A 125 -7.71 5.88 6.05
CA ILE A 125 -7.48 5.12 7.27
C ILE A 125 -6.23 5.60 8.02
N GLN A 126 -6.17 5.26 9.31
CA GLN A 126 -4.98 5.44 10.15
C GLN A 126 -4.56 4.10 10.76
N PRO A 127 -3.27 3.77 10.88
CA PRO A 127 -2.83 2.52 11.49
C PRO A 127 -3.32 2.33 12.92
N CYS A 128 -3.43 3.40 13.72
CA CYS A 128 -3.93 3.34 15.09
C CYS A 128 -5.40 2.93 15.22
N ASP A 129 -6.17 2.96 14.11
CA ASP A 129 -7.57 2.53 14.08
C ASP A 129 -7.73 1.00 13.93
N PHE A 130 -6.64 0.27 13.62
CA PHE A 130 -6.68 -1.16 13.29
C PHE A 130 -5.68 -1.94 14.13
N TYR A 131 -6.17 -2.66 15.16
CA TYR A 131 -5.31 -3.32 16.14
C TYR A 131 -4.22 -2.37 16.63
N GLY A 132 -4.66 -1.20 17.08
CA GLY A 132 -3.82 -0.03 17.25
C GLY A 132 -2.64 -0.23 18.21
N ARG A 133 -2.71 -1.20 19.13
CA ARG A 133 -1.57 -1.58 19.99
C ARG A 133 -0.36 -2.08 19.21
N LEU A 134 -0.57 -2.68 18.03
CA LEU A 134 0.52 -3.13 17.16
C LEU A 134 1.21 -1.95 16.45
N ASN A 135 0.43 -0.92 16.14
CA ASN A 135 0.91 0.24 15.37
C ASN A 135 0.24 1.54 15.84
N PRO A 136 0.57 2.06 17.04
CA PRO A 136 -0.11 3.21 17.65
C PRO A 136 0.31 4.55 17.00
N TYR A 137 0.28 4.62 15.68
CA TYR A 137 0.75 5.77 14.92
C TYR A 137 -0.32 6.30 13.97
N THR A 138 -0.21 7.59 13.65
CA THR A 138 -0.91 8.15 12.50
C THR A 138 -0.03 8.09 11.24
N LYS A 139 -0.60 7.60 10.16
CA LYS A 139 -0.10 7.70 8.78
C LYS A 139 -1.32 7.65 7.87
N ALA A 140 -1.82 8.83 7.46
CA ALA A 140 -2.98 8.88 6.57
C ALA A 140 -2.71 8.06 5.31
N THR A 141 -3.43 6.97 5.18
CA THR A 141 -3.36 6.01 4.09
C THR A 141 -4.69 6.03 3.36
N LEU A 142 -4.66 6.23 2.06
CA LEU A 142 -5.83 6.36 1.22
C LEU A 142 -6.09 5.04 0.48
N LEU A 143 -7.34 4.62 0.46
CA LEU A 143 -7.78 3.40 -0.21
C LEU A 143 -8.75 3.75 -1.33
N TRP A 144 -8.50 3.22 -2.52
CA TRP A 144 -9.41 3.20 -3.66
C TRP A 144 -9.96 1.80 -3.80
N LEU A 145 -11.24 1.63 -3.51
CA LEU A 145 -11.90 0.32 -3.42
C LEU A 145 -12.83 0.11 -4.62
N LYS A 146 -12.77 -1.08 -5.21
CA LYS A 146 -13.72 -1.60 -6.18
C LYS A 146 -14.21 -2.96 -5.71
N GLY A 147 -15.53 -3.15 -5.57
CA GLY A 147 -16.12 -4.40 -5.10
C GLY A 147 -15.79 -4.79 -3.65
N LEU A 148 -15.23 -3.87 -2.88
CA LEU A 148 -14.87 -4.05 -1.47
C LEU A 148 -15.57 -3.01 -0.60
N PRO A 149 -16.08 -3.38 0.59
CA PRO A 149 -16.57 -2.42 1.57
C PRO A 149 -15.44 -1.66 2.24
N SER A 150 -15.73 -0.47 2.76
CA SER A 150 -14.80 0.26 3.63
C SER A 150 -14.46 -0.56 4.87
N LEU A 151 -13.18 -0.49 5.27
CA LEU A 151 -12.71 -1.12 6.51
C LEU A 151 -13.31 -0.42 7.73
N LYS A 152 -13.76 -1.19 8.68
CA LYS A 152 -14.24 -0.71 9.99
C LYS A 152 -13.09 -0.76 11.00
N PRO A 153 -12.94 0.25 11.85
CA PRO A 153 -11.95 0.23 12.92
C PRO A 153 -12.06 -1.02 13.80
N VAL A 154 -10.92 -1.57 14.23
CA VAL A 154 -10.81 -2.72 15.12
C VAL A 154 -9.79 -2.41 16.20
N GLU A 155 -10.19 -2.46 17.46
CA GLU A 155 -9.33 -2.15 18.62
C GLU A 155 -8.52 -0.84 18.43
N PRO A 156 -9.19 0.29 18.17
CA PRO A 156 -8.52 1.57 17.98
C PRO A 156 -7.84 2.04 19.28
N VAL A 157 -6.75 2.77 19.14
CA VAL A 157 -6.05 3.41 20.26
C VAL A 157 -5.73 4.86 19.96
N GLU A 158 -5.54 5.66 21.00
CA GLU A 158 -5.00 7.02 20.85
C GLU A 158 -3.58 6.94 20.29
N PRO A 159 -3.27 7.68 19.21
CA PRO A 159 -1.96 7.62 18.58
C PRO A 159 -0.88 8.30 19.44
N ILE A 160 0.26 7.64 19.59
CA ILE A 160 1.42 8.22 20.29
C ILE A 160 2.22 9.20 19.41
N GLY A 161 1.90 9.31 18.12
CA GLY A 161 2.51 10.26 17.22
C GLY A 161 2.36 9.90 15.74
N SER A 162 3.05 10.66 14.89
CA SER A 162 3.02 10.46 13.44
C SER A 162 4.18 9.62 12.96
N TRP A 163 3.90 8.51 12.28
CA TRP A 163 4.91 7.65 11.65
C TRP A 163 5.79 8.41 10.64
N VAL A 164 5.20 9.35 9.92
CA VAL A 164 5.89 10.10 8.86
C VAL A 164 6.70 11.27 9.39
N ARG A 165 6.16 12.01 10.38
CA ARG A 165 6.78 13.22 10.94
C ARG A 165 7.58 12.95 12.19
N GLY A 166 7.30 11.82 12.88
CA GLY A 166 8.02 11.39 14.06
C GLY A 166 9.32 10.66 13.72
N ARG A 167 10.05 10.33 14.77
CA ARG A 167 11.32 9.58 14.67
C ARG A 167 11.13 8.06 14.55
N TYR A 168 9.87 7.57 14.54
CA TYR A 168 9.56 6.15 14.65
C TYR A 168 10.07 5.34 13.45
N ALA A 169 9.86 5.83 12.22
CA ALA A 169 10.39 5.18 11.03
C ALA A 169 11.92 5.21 10.96
N ASP A 170 12.54 6.26 11.53
CA ASP A 170 14.02 6.38 11.62
C ASP A 170 14.58 5.39 12.64
N LEU A 171 13.93 5.24 13.80
CA LEU A 171 14.31 4.26 14.81
C LEU A 171 14.18 2.83 14.29
N GLU A 172 13.10 2.53 13.58
CA GLU A 172 12.91 1.21 12.97
C GLU A 172 13.94 0.94 11.88
N ALA A 173 14.25 1.92 11.04
CA ALA A 173 15.31 1.82 10.03
C ALA A 173 16.69 1.54 10.67
N ALA A 174 17.02 2.26 11.74
CA ALA A 174 18.25 2.05 12.48
C ALA A 174 18.32 0.66 13.15
N ARG A 175 17.19 0.19 13.71
CA ARG A 175 17.08 -1.12 14.37
C ARG A 175 17.22 -2.28 13.40
N THR A 176 16.68 -2.15 12.19
CA THR A 176 16.61 -3.23 11.20
C THR A 176 17.73 -3.19 10.16
N GLY A 177 18.48 -2.10 10.06
CA GLY A 177 19.44 -1.86 8.97
C GLY A 177 18.77 -1.63 7.59
N VAL A 178 17.44 -1.57 7.55
CA VAL A 178 16.68 -1.35 6.32
C VAL A 178 16.51 0.15 6.07
N SER A 179 16.56 0.58 4.81
CA SER A 179 16.41 2.00 4.50
C SER A 179 15.06 2.56 4.99
N ARG A 180 15.06 3.82 5.44
CA ARG A 180 13.84 4.52 5.88
C ARG A 180 12.72 4.48 4.84
N GLN A 181 13.06 4.54 3.55
CA GLN A 181 12.10 4.49 2.46
C GLN A 181 11.35 3.15 2.47
N ILE A 182 12.06 2.04 2.57
CA ILE A 182 11.49 0.68 2.62
C ILE A 182 10.67 0.50 3.91
N VAL A 183 11.17 0.94 5.07
CA VAL A 183 10.40 0.88 6.33
C VAL A 183 9.07 1.62 6.22
N ARG A 184 9.05 2.76 5.52
CA ARG A 184 7.83 3.58 5.35
C ARG A 184 6.86 3.06 4.30
N SER A 185 7.32 2.22 3.36
CA SER A 185 6.44 1.62 2.35
C SER A 185 5.65 0.41 2.86
N LYS A 186 6.15 -0.29 3.88
CA LYS A 186 5.52 -1.49 4.41
C LYS A 186 4.13 -1.19 5.01
N THR A 187 3.17 -2.05 4.70
CA THR A 187 1.84 -2.02 5.34
C THR A 187 1.96 -2.36 6.82
N PHE A 188 1.16 -1.73 7.66
CA PHE A 188 1.12 -2.01 9.09
C PHE A 188 0.42 -3.35 9.36
N TYR A 189 0.94 -4.14 10.30
CA TYR A 189 0.40 -5.46 10.63
C TYR A 189 -1.08 -5.44 11.02
N GLY A 190 -1.50 -4.45 11.83
CA GLY A 190 -2.90 -4.31 12.22
C GLY A 190 -3.82 -4.01 11.03
N VAL A 191 -3.34 -3.22 10.07
CA VAL A 191 -4.10 -2.94 8.83
C VAL A 191 -4.19 -4.19 7.97
N ALA A 192 -3.08 -4.91 7.76
CA ALA A 192 -3.06 -6.15 6.99
C ALA A 192 -4.00 -7.22 7.59
N LYS A 193 -3.98 -7.37 8.92
CA LYS A 193 -4.88 -8.27 9.66
C LYS A 193 -6.34 -7.87 9.48
N ALA A 194 -6.67 -6.59 9.62
CA ALA A 194 -8.04 -6.10 9.43
C ALA A 194 -8.53 -6.28 7.99
N MET A 195 -7.67 -6.09 6.98
CA MET A 195 -7.99 -6.40 5.57
C MET A 195 -8.35 -7.88 5.40
N ALA A 196 -7.52 -8.78 5.94
CA ALA A 196 -7.76 -10.21 5.85
C ALA A 196 -9.08 -10.62 6.52
N GLU A 197 -9.32 -10.21 7.75
CA GLU A 197 -10.52 -10.58 8.50
C GLU A 197 -11.82 -10.01 7.91
N GLN A 198 -11.79 -8.75 7.41
CA GLN A 198 -13.00 -8.10 6.92
C GLN A 198 -13.29 -8.39 5.44
N TRP A 199 -12.28 -8.63 4.64
CA TRP A 199 -12.45 -8.91 3.22
C TRP A 199 -12.31 -10.39 2.86
N GLY A 200 -11.62 -11.18 3.68
CA GLY A 200 -11.40 -12.60 3.42
C GLY A 200 -12.65 -13.46 3.37
N ASN A 201 -13.75 -13.00 3.98
CA ASN A 201 -15.04 -13.71 3.97
C ASN A 201 -16.00 -13.23 2.88
N LEU A 202 -15.55 -12.39 1.94
CA LEU A 202 -16.38 -11.80 0.89
C LEU A 202 -16.36 -12.60 -0.43
N VAL A 203 -15.73 -13.77 -0.46
CA VAL A 203 -15.58 -14.62 -1.68
C VAL A 203 -16.28 -15.95 -1.46
#